data_23a972aaf8640bf514422b210abe806d
#
_entry.id   23a972aaf8640bf514422b210abe806d
#
_cell.length_a   1.000
_cell.length_b   1.000
_cell.length_c   1.000
_cell.angle_alpha   90.00
_cell.angle_beta   90.00
_cell.angle_gamma   90.00
#
_symmetry.space_group_name_H-M   'P 1'
#
loop_
_entity.id
_entity.type
_entity.pdbx_description
1 polymer ?
#
loop_
_entity_poly.entity_id
_entity_poly.type
_entity_poly.pdbx_seq_one_letter_code
_entity_poly.pdbx_strand_id
1 'polypeptide(L)'
;NRVYICNVVNDIVRRYDVDGLHIDDYFYPYPAAGFTIDDDKEFRQNNNGITNKGDWRRDNVNIFIKQLSDSIHSAKPWVKFGISPFGIYRNKKSAPQIGSDTNGLQNYDDLYADVLLWVNNGWVDYCVPQLYWQIGNKAADYETLIKWWNKYASNRPLYIGEDIERTVKYQDIQNPSQNQMPAKYALQNRMENVQGVVLWYAKTAVDNIGNYGTNLSAYQSTSE
;
A
#
# COMPACT_ATOMS: atom_id res chain seq x y z
N ASN A 1 -3.97 4.88 22.75
CA ASN A 1 -3.31 5.56 21.61
C ASN A 1 -4.26 5.74 20.39
N ARG A 2 -5.14 4.77 20.03
CA ARG A 2 -6.05 4.87 18.88
C ARG A 2 -6.90 6.15 18.91
N VAL A 3 -7.58 6.40 20.03
CA VAL A 3 -8.43 7.60 20.22
C VAL A 3 -7.62 8.90 20.02
N TYR A 4 -6.39 8.94 20.52
CA TYR A 4 -5.53 10.11 20.35
C TYR A 4 -5.24 10.39 18.86
N ILE A 5 -4.87 9.36 18.10
CA ILE A 5 -4.61 9.51 16.66
C ILE A 5 -5.88 9.93 15.91
N CYS A 6 -7.02 9.31 16.22
CA CYS A 6 -8.30 9.71 15.62
C CYS A 6 -8.64 11.17 15.92
N ASN A 7 -8.35 11.66 17.13
CA ASN A 7 -8.57 13.06 17.50
C ASN A 7 -7.66 14.01 16.71
N VAL A 8 -6.38 13.66 16.54
CA VAL A 8 -5.43 14.45 15.72
C VAL A 8 -5.90 14.53 14.28
N VAL A 9 -6.28 13.38 13.70
CA VAL A 9 -6.78 13.32 12.32
C VAL A 9 -8.07 14.11 12.17
N ASN A 10 -8.99 13.99 13.12
CA ASN A 10 -10.25 14.74 13.13
C ASN A 10 -10.00 16.25 13.21
N ASP A 11 -9.02 16.69 14.00
CA ASP A 11 -8.63 18.11 14.08
C ASP A 11 -8.10 18.60 12.71
N ILE A 12 -7.26 17.83 12.02
CA ILE A 12 -6.77 18.16 10.67
C ILE A 12 -7.93 18.28 9.69
N VAL A 13 -8.78 17.25 9.63
CA VAL A 13 -9.92 17.21 8.70
C VAL A 13 -10.88 18.36 8.93
N ARG A 14 -11.11 18.76 10.18
CA ARG A 14 -12.01 19.89 10.51
C ARG A 14 -11.42 21.24 10.17
N ARG A 15 -10.12 21.43 10.45
CA ARG A 15 -9.46 22.74 10.31
C ARG A 15 -9.01 23.08 8.91
N TYR A 16 -8.68 22.07 8.11
CA TYR A 16 -8.14 22.26 6.77
C TYR A 16 -9.13 21.82 5.69
N ASP A 17 -9.06 22.47 4.55
CA ASP A 17 -9.82 22.07 3.36
C ASP A 17 -9.04 21.03 2.56
N VAL A 18 -9.09 19.78 3.06
CA VAL A 18 -8.41 18.64 2.45
C VAL A 18 -9.43 17.76 1.74
N ASP A 19 -9.07 17.22 0.58
CA ASP A 19 -9.90 16.27 -0.18
C ASP A 19 -9.74 14.86 0.33
N GLY A 20 -8.62 14.54 0.96
CA GLY A 20 -8.34 13.21 1.48
C GLY A 20 -7.27 13.20 2.56
N LEU A 21 -7.25 12.09 3.29
CA LEU A 21 -6.23 11.75 4.25
C LEU A 21 -5.64 10.39 3.88
N HIS A 22 -4.32 10.30 3.90
CA HIS A 22 -3.59 9.11 3.52
C HIS A 22 -2.65 8.68 4.63
N ILE A 23 -2.61 7.37 4.93
CA ILE A 23 -1.64 6.80 5.86
C ILE A 23 -0.75 5.77 5.16
N ASP A 24 0.48 5.65 5.64
CA ASP A 24 1.49 4.73 5.16
C ASP A 24 1.31 3.32 5.77
N ASP A 25 2.29 2.44 5.60
CA ASP A 25 2.27 1.02 5.93
C ASP A 25 2.77 0.67 7.35
N TYR A 26 3.00 1.64 8.20
CA TYR A 26 3.52 1.44 9.57
C TYR A 26 2.41 1.03 10.56
N PHE A 27 1.71 -0.08 10.28
CA PHE A 27 0.66 -0.62 11.15
C PHE A 27 1.24 -1.25 12.41
N TYR A 28 2.18 -2.16 12.24
CA TYR A 28 3.12 -2.61 13.25
C TYR A 28 4.55 -2.34 12.78
N PRO A 29 5.54 -2.27 13.72
CA PRO A 29 6.94 -2.05 13.33
C PRO A 29 7.42 -3.13 12.36
N TYR A 30 8.23 -2.72 11.40
CA TYR A 30 8.92 -3.68 10.54
C TYR A 30 9.80 -4.61 11.38
N PRO A 31 9.81 -5.92 11.10
CA PRO A 31 10.70 -6.85 11.77
C PRO A 31 12.17 -6.42 11.64
N ALA A 32 12.87 -6.33 12.76
CA ALA A 32 14.29 -6.01 12.80
C ALA A 32 15.05 -7.05 13.62
N ALA A 33 16.28 -7.36 13.23
CA ALA A 33 17.10 -8.33 13.93
C ALA A 33 17.33 -7.90 15.38
N GLY A 34 17.09 -8.81 16.32
CA GLY A 34 17.23 -8.55 17.76
C GLY A 34 16.11 -7.72 18.38
N PHE A 35 15.09 -7.34 17.62
CA PHE A 35 13.93 -6.62 18.13
C PHE A 35 12.71 -7.54 18.23
N THR A 36 12.08 -7.54 19.40
CA THR A 36 10.80 -8.24 19.64
C THR A 36 9.78 -7.23 20.17
N ILE A 37 8.57 -7.28 19.66
CA ILE A 37 7.49 -6.43 20.15
C ILE A 37 7.06 -6.97 21.51
N ASP A 38 7.31 -6.20 22.57
CA ASP A 38 6.96 -6.55 23.96
C ASP A 38 5.51 -6.12 24.26
N ASP A 39 4.56 -6.92 23.81
CA ASP A 39 3.12 -6.73 24.01
C ASP A 39 2.43 -7.95 24.66
N ASP A 40 3.21 -8.84 25.30
CA ASP A 40 2.67 -10.04 25.95
C ASP A 40 1.74 -9.72 27.13
N LYS A 41 2.04 -8.68 27.87
CA LYS A 41 1.21 -8.22 28.98
C LYS A 41 -0.14 -7.71 28.47
N GLU A 42 -0.10 -6.86 27.46
CA GLU A 42 -1.28 -6.28 26.82
C GLU A 42 -2.17 -7.36 26.20
N PHE A 43 -1.55 -8.33 25.52
CA PHE A 43 -2.27 -9.47 24.96
C PHE A 43 -2.99 -10.27 26.05
N ARG A 44 -2.30 -10.65 27.14
CA ARG A 44 -2.93 -11.40 28.24
C ARG A 44 -4.09 -10.65 28.90
N GLN A 45 -4.00 -9.31 28.99
CA GLN A 45 -5.00 -8.49 29.66
C GLN A 45 -6.17 -8.07 28.76
N ASN A 46 -5.97 -7.97 27.44
CA ASN A 46 -6.90 -7.33 26.51
C ASN A 46 -7.14 -8.16 25.24
N ASN A 47 -7.03 -9.48 25.30
CA ASN A 47 -7.19 -10.34 24.10
C ASN A 47 -8.65 -10.49 23.63
N ASN A 48 -9.64 -10.07 24.44
CA ASN A 48 -11.07 -10.15 24.12
C ASN A 48 -11.52 -11.54 23.63
N GLY A 49 -10.91 -12.62 24.16
CA GLY A 49 -11.18 -13.99 23.75
C GLY A 49 -10.41 -14.47 22.52
N ILE A 50 -9.59 -13.64 21.91
CA ILE A 50 -8.71 -14.05 20.80
C ILE A 50 -7.50 -14.77 21.37
N THR A 51 -7.33 -16.04 21.01
CA THR A 51 -6.27 -16.88 21.55
C THR A 51 -4.95 -16.80 20.78
N ASN A 52 -5.01 -16.48 19.49
CA ASN A 52 -3.82 -16.27 18.64
C ASN A 52 -3.35 -14.82 18.72
N LYS A 53 -2.10 -14.61 19.12
CA LYS A 53 -1.52 -13.28 19.29
C LYS A 53 -1.41 -12.48 17.96
N GLY A 54 -1.15 -13.16 16.85
CA GLY A 54 -1.13 -12.53 15.51
C GLY A 54 -2.51 -12.04 15.11
N ASP A 55 -3.57 -12.83 15.39
CA ASP A 55 -4.95 -12.42 15.14
C ASP A 55 -5.36 -11.24 16.02
N TRP A 56 -4.94 -11.23 17.29
CA TRP A 56 -5.17 -10.11 18.20
C TRP A 56 -4.48 -8.82 17.72
N ARG A 57 -3.25 -8.92 17.22
CA ARG A 57 -2.56 -7.77 16.62
C ARG A 57 -3.30 -7.24 15.40
N ARG A 58 -3.75 -8.13 14.50
CA ARG A 58 -4.58 -7.75 13.34
C ARG A 58 -5.89 -7.10 13.75
N ASP A 59 -6.56 -7.66 14.74
CA ASP A 59 -7.81 -7.10 15.27
C ASP A 59 -7.60 -5.67 15.82
N ASN A 60 -6.50 -5.42 16.53
CA ASN A 60 -6.14 -4.08 17.00
C ASN A 60 -5.94 -3.08 15.84
N VAL A 61 -5.33 -3.51 14.75
CA VAL A 61 -5.16 -2.67 13.54
C VAL A 61 -6.50 -2.48 12.84
N ASN A 62 -7.29 -3.54 12.68
CA ASN A 62 -8.63 -3.49 12.08
C ASN A 62 -9.55 -2.50 12.79
N ILE A 63 -9.59 -2.57 14.13
CA ILE A 63 -10.34 -1.61 14.96
C ILE A 63 -9.82 -0.18 14.72
N PHE A 64 -8.52 0.02 14.64
CA PHE A 64 -7.93 1.34 14.41
C PHE A 64 -8.34 1.90 13.04
N ILE A 65 -8.22 1.12 11.97
CA ILE A 65 -8.57 1.55 10.61
C ILE A 65 -10.06 1.91 10.53
N LYS A 66 -10.92 1.06 11.11
CA LYS A 66 -12.35 1.36 11.13
C LYS A 66 -12.69 2.63 11.92
N GLN A 67 -12.13 2.80 13.11
CA GLN A 67 -12.33 4.00 13.93
C GLN A 67 -11.85 5.26 13.20
N LEU A 68 -10.71 5.18 12.49
CA LEU A 68 -10.16 6.28 11.73
C LEU A 68 -11.08 6.66 10.56
N SER A 69 -11.55 5.68 9.80
CA SER A 69 -12.54 5.86 8.73
C SER A 69 -13.82 6.53 9.26
N ASP A 70 -14.40 5.98 10.32
CA ASP A 70 -15.62 6.52 10.93
C ASP A 70 -15.41 7.97 11.43
N SER A 71 -14.25 8.28 12.01
CA SER A 71 -13.90 9.62 12.50
C SER A 71 -13.80 10.64 11.37
N ILE A 72 -13.14 10.28 10.27
CA ILE A 72 -12.98 11.14 9.09
C ILE A 72 -14.34 11.43 8.46
N HIS A 73 -15.08 10.38 8.14
CA HIS A 73 -16.37 10.53 7.43
C HIS A 73 -17.47 11.18 8.29
N SER A 74 -17.41 11.01 9.63
CA SER A 74 -18.30 11.74 10.54
C SER A 74 -17.97 13.23 10.60
N ALA A 75 -16.70 13.62 10.41
CA ALA A 75 -16.31 15.02 10.40
C ALA A 75 -16.63 15.69 9.06
N LYS A 76 -16.26 15.04 7.94
CA LYS A 76 -16.51 15.49 6.57
C LYS A 76 -16.73 14.26 5.66
N PRO A 77 -17.98 13.92 5.30
CA PRO A 77 -18.29 12.69 4.56
C PRO A 77 -17.65 12.58 3.18
N TRP A 78 -17.25 13.70 2.59
CA TRP A 78 -16.61 13.74 1.26
C TRP A 78 -15.10 13.54 1.29
N VAL A 79 -14.45 13.71 2.45
CA VAL A 79 -13.00 13.51 2.58
C VAL A 79 -12.65 12.03 2.42
N LYS A 80 -11.75 11.74 1.49
CA LYS A 80 -11.34 10.36 1.19
C LYS A 80 -10.30 9.86 2.18
N PHE A 81 -10.42 8.62 2.60
CA PHE A 81 -9.43 7.94 3.42
C PHE A 81 -8.73 6.85 2.62
N GLY A 82 -7.43 6.99 2.42
CA GLY A 82 -6.59 6.06 1.68
C GLY A 82 -5.45 5.46 2.48
N ILE A 83 -4.96 4.33 2.02
CA ILE A 83 -3.82 3.62 2.61
C ILE A 83 -2.79 3.25 1.56
N SER A 84 -1.51 3.24 1.95
CA SER A 84 -0.38 2.79 1.13
C SER A 84 0.28 1.57 1.78
N PRO A 85 -0.31 0.36 1.67
CA PRO A 85 0.23 -0.83 2.31
C PRO A 85 1.49 -1.33 1.60
N PHE A 86 2.29 -2.14 2.30
CA PHE A 86 3.41 -2.86 1.71
C PHE A 86 2.96 -3.67 0.48
N GLY A 87 3.82 -3.85 -0.51
CA GLY A 87 3.43 -4.41 -1.80
C GLY A 87 3.03 -5.90 -1.82
N ILE A 88 3.39 -6.66 -0.79
CA ILE A 88 3.02 -8.09 -0.67
C ILE A 88 1.95 -8.25 0.42
N TYR A 89 0.76 -8.70 0.05
CA TYR A 89 -0.27 -9.05 1.04
C TYR A 89 0.12 -10.30 1.83
N ARG A 90 0.28 -11.42 1.12
CA ARG A 90 0.82 -12.70 1.63
C ARG A 90 1.58 -13.43 0.52
N ASN A 91 2.61 -14.16 0.88
CA ASN A 91 3.29 -15.07 -0.03
C ASN A 91 2.45 -16.33 -0.26
N LYS A 92 2.54 -16.92 -1.44
CA LYS A 92 1.85 -18.17 -1.78
C LYS A 92 2.20 -19.33 -0.82
N LYS A 93 3.44 -19.34 -0.31
CA LYS A 93 3.88 -20.32 0.69
C LYS A 93 3.11 -20.19 2.01
N SER A 94 2.79 -18.97 2.44
CA SER A 94 2.02 -18.69 3.67
C SER A 94 0.52 -18.87 3.47
N ALA A 95 0.01 -18.60 2.27
CA ALA A 95 -1.40 -18.66 1.93
C ALA A 95 -1.61 -19.20 0.50
N PRO A 96 -1.58 -20.52 0.28
CA PRO A 96 -1.59 -21.11 -1.06
C PRO A 96 -2.75 -20.70 -1.97
N GLN A 97 -3.91 -20.36 -1.39
CA GLN A 97 -5.13 -20.02 -2.14
C GLN A 97 -5.21 -18.55 -2.56
N ILE A 98 -4.60 -17.65 -1.78
CA ILE A 98 -4.72 -16.20 -1.98
C ILE A 98 -3.37 -15.49 -2.10
N GLY A 99 -2.28 -16.08 -1.66
CA GLY A 99 -0.95 -15.46 -1.70
C GLY A 99 -0.42 -15.27 -3.11
N SER A 100 0.39 -14.24 -3.30
CA SER A 100 1.16 -14.00 -4.53
C SER A 100 2.39 -14.92 -4.60
N ASP A 101 2.86 -15.17 -5.81
CA ASP A 101 4.11 -15.93 -6.04
C ASP A 101 5.32 -15.05 -5.73
N THR A 102 5.54 -14.83 -4.44
CA THR A 102 6.55 -13.93 -3.88
C THR A 102 7.22 -14.55 -2.68
N ASN A 103 8.36 -13.98 -2.27
CA ASN A 103 9.11 -14.38 -1.09
C ASN A 103 9.67 -13.13 -0.40
N GLY A 104 8.87 -12.50 0.43
CA GLY A 104 9.25 -11.28 1.15
C GLY A 104 8.37 -11.05 2.37
N LEU A 105 8.59 -9.90 3.02
CA LEU A 105 7.76 -9.41 4.12
C LEU A 105 6.30 -9.30 3.67
N GLN A 106 5.35 -9.56 4.56
CA GLN A 106 3.93 -9.67 4.27
C GLN A 106 3.10 -8.71 5.13
N ASN A 107 2.13 -8.05 4.52
CA ASN A 107 1.19 -7.22 5.28
C ASN A 107 0.49 -8.01 6.39
N TYR A 108 -0.13 -9.13 6.03
CA TYR A 108 -1.01 -9.88 6.92
C TYR A 108 -0.25 -10.57 8.05
N ASP A 109 0.87 -11.23 7.73
CA ASP A 109 1.59 -12.07 8.68
C ASP A 109 2.63 -11.31 9.49
N ASP A 110 3.32 -10.31 8.89
CA ASP A 110 4.46 -9.62 9.50
C ASP A 110 4.10 -8.24 10.04
N LEU A 111 3.23 -7.51 9.34
CA LEU A 111 2.77 -6.17 9.73
C LEU A 111 1.38 -6.18 10.37
N TYR A 112 0.75 -7.34 10.47
CA TYR A 112 -0.58 -7.54 11.04
C TYR A 112 -1.65 -6.65 10.41
N ALA A 113 -1.55 -6.41 9.11
CA ALA A 113 -2.41 -5.56 8.31
C ALA A 113 -3.29 -6.39 7.37
N ASP A 114 -4.58 -6.49 7.70
CA ASP A 114 -5.56 -7.18 6.87
C ASP A 114 -6.19 -6.23 5.85
N VAL A 115 -5.38 -5.81 4.87
CA VAL A 115 -5.73 -4.82 3.86
C VAL A 115 -6.96 -5.23 3.06
N LEU A 116 -7.09 -6.52 2.72
CA LEU A 116 -8.25 -7.01 1.96
C LEU A 116 -9.54 -6.90 2.76
N LEU A 117 -9.50 -7.12 4.08
CA LEU A 117 -10.65 -6.89 4.95
C LEU A 117 -11.11 -5.43 4.87
N TRP A 118 -10.17 -4.47 4.91
CA TRP A 118 -10.50 -3.04 4.89
C TRP A 118 -11.08 -2.59 3.55
N VAL A 119 -10.48 -3.06 2.45
CA VAL A 119 -10.97 -2.81 1.08
C VAL A 119 -12.36 -3.40 0.88
N ASN A 120 -12.59 -4.66 1.29
CA ASN A 120 -13.84 -5.36 1.08
C ASN A 120 -14.99 -4.81 1.93
N ASN A 121 -14.70 -4.32 3.15
CA ASN A 121 -15.71 -3.71 4.03
C ASN A 121 -15.90 -2.20 3.78
N GLY A 122 -15.15 -1.60 2.86
CA GLY A 122 -15.25 -0.18 2.57
C GLY A 122 -14.77 0.73 3.69
N TRP A 123 -13.83 0.25 4.51
CA TRP A 123 -13.21 1.08 5.56
C TRP A 123 -12.17 2.04 5.01
N VAL A 124 -11.73 1.82 3.79
CA VAL A 124 -10.88 2.74 3.04
C VAL A 124 -11.55 3.10 1.72
N ASP A 125 -11.34 4.33 1.25
CA ASP A 125 -11.89 4.81 -0.01
C ASP A 125 -11.01 4.46 -1.21
N TYR A 126 -9.70 4.27 -0.99
CA TYR A 126 -8.75 3.84 -2.01
C TYR A 126 -7.54 3.14 -1.40
N CYS A 127 -6.84 2.35 -2.23
CA CYS A 127 -5.67 1.58 -1.84
C CYS A 127 -4.51 1.84 -2.79
N VAL A 128 -3.30 2.02 -2.24
CA VAL A 128 -2.07 2.34 -2.98
C VAL A 128 -0.94 1.38 -2.58
N PRO A 129 -0.99 0.08 -2.95
CA PRO A 129 0.09 -0.84 -2.60
C PRO A 129 1.43 -0.39 -3.17
N GLN A 130 2.49 -0.46 -2.36
CA GLN A 130 3.85 -0.02 -2.70
C GLN A 130 4.57 -1.10 -3.51
N LEU A 131 4.47 -1.05 -4.85
CA LEU A 131 5.13 -2.00 -5.75
C LEU A 131 6.53 -1.50 -6.15
N TYR A 132 7.41 -1.37 -5.15
CA TYR A 132 8.73 -0.73 -5.29
C TYR A 132 9.83 -1.63 -5.87
N TRP A 133 9.46 -2.69 -6.57
CA TRP A 133 10.41 -3.62 -7.21
C TRP A 133 10.39 -3.46 -8.72
N GLN A 134 11.44 -3.98 -9.34
CA GLN A 134 11.52 -4.06 -10.80
C GLN A 134 10.69 -5.21 -11.36
N ILE A 135 10.32 -5.12 -12.62
CA ILE A 135 9.85 -6.25 -13.42
C ILE A 135 10.98 -7.27 -13.48
N GLY A 136 10.67 -8.54 -13.23
CA GLY A 136 11.64 -9.63 -13.18
C GLY A 136 12.37 -9.77 -11.84
N ASN A 137 11.93 -9.11 -10.76
CA ASN A 137 12.49 -9.32 -9.44
C ASN A 137 12.19 -10.75 -8.95
N LYS A 138 13.22 -11.50 -8.55
CA LYS A 138 13.08 -12.91 -8.16
C LYS A 138 12.25 -13.15 -6.92
N ALA A 139 12.19 -12.19 -6.00
CA ALA A 139 11.47 -12.31 -4.72
C ALA A 139 10.10 -11.64 -4.74
N ALA A 140 9.95 -10.57 -5.51
CA ALA A 140 8.75 -9.75 -5.55
C ALA A 140 8.61 -9.09 -6.93
N ASP A 141 8.28 -9.90 -7.93
CA ASP A 141 8.13 -9.40 -9.30
C ASP A 141 6.96 -8.43 -9.43
N TYR A 142 7.23 -7.28 -10.02
CA TYR A 142 6.26 -6.21 -10.21
C TYR A 142 5.02 -6.67 -11.00
N GLU A 143 5.21 -7.41 -12.09
CA GLU A 143 4.10 -7.90 -12.92
C GLU A 143 3.22 -8.90 -12.17
N THR A 144 3.83 -9.77 -11.39
CA THR A 144 3.12 -10.71 -10.50
C THR A 144 2.27 -9.95 -9.48
N LEU A 145 2.84 -8.93 -8.85
CA LEU A 145 2.17 -8.16 -7.80
C LEU A 145 1.04 -7.28 -8.34
N ILE A 146 1.24 -6.56 -9.45
CA ILE A 146 0.17 -5.72 -10.00
C ILE A 146 -1.04 -6.54 -10.45
N LYS A 147 -0.80 -7.71 -11.06
CA LYS A 147 -1.88 -8.65 -11.42
C LYS A 147 -2.62 -9.17 -10.18
N TRP A 148 -1.88 -9.44 -9.12
CA TRP A 148 -2.47 -9.88 -7.86
C TRP A 148 -3.37 -8.80 -7.23
N TRP A 149 -2.85 -7.57 -7.08
CA TRP A 149 -3.62 -6.46 -6.53
C TRP A 149 -4.83 -6.10 -7.39
N ASN A 150 -4.67 -6.08 -8.71
CA ASN A 150 -5.76 -5.85 -9.66
C ASN A 150 -6.91 -6.86 -9.47
N LYS A 151 -6.59 -8.12 -9.16
CA LYS A 151 -7.58 -9.18 -8.95
C LYS A 151 -8.27 -9.09 -7.59
N TYR A 152 -7.51 -8.84 -6.52
CA TYR A 152 -8.02 -9.04 -5.15
C TYR A 152 -8.43 -7.74 -4.44
N ALA A 153 -8.02 -6.58 -4.90
CA ALA A 153 -8.33 -5.28 -4.28
C ALA A 153 -9.26 -4.40 -5.13
N SER A 154 -10.04 -4.98 -6.03
CA SER A 154 -10.90 -4.27 -6.99
C SER A 154 -12.15 -3.63 -6.39
N ASN A 155 -12.49 -3.90 -5.13
CA ASN A 155 -13.68 -3.33 -4.49
C ASN A 155 -13.53 -1.85 -4.09
N ARG A 156 -12.36 -1.28 -4.27
CA ARG A 156 -12.06 0.16 -4.09
C ARG A 156 -11.10 0.63 -5.18
N PRO A 157 -11.11 1.93 -5.50
CA PRO A 157 -10.11 2.51 -6.37
C PRO A 157 -8.72 2.06 -6.01
N LEU A 158 -8.00 1.48 -6.98
CA LEU A 158 -6.65 0.95 -6.84
C LEU A 158 -5.68 1.84 -7.60
N TYR A 159 -4.69 2.37 -6.92
CA TYR A 159 -3.56 3.08 -7.49
C TYR A 159 -2.28 2.29 -7.20
N ILE A 160 -1.26 2.42 -8.01
CA ILE A 160 0.01 1.72 -7.76
C ILE A 160 1.04 2.70 -7.20
N GLY A 161 1.57 2.38 -6.03
CA GLY A 161 2.71 3.08 -5.45
C GLY A 161 4.00 2.72 -6.21
N GLU A 162 4.71 3.73 -6.71
CA GLU A 162 5.88 3.57 -7.57
C GLU A 162 7.10 4.25 -6.96
N ASP A 163 8.21 3.52 -6.81
CA ASP A 163 9.51 4.09 -6.43
C ASP A 163 10.24 4.53 -7.70
N ILE A 164 10.29 5.84 -7.93
CA ILE A 164 10.90 6.43 -9.12
C ILE A 164 12.39 6.11 -9.20
N GLU A 165 13.13 6.25 -8.09
CA GLU A 165 14.58 6.02 -8.08
C GLU A 165 14.94 4.58 -8.44
N ARG A 166 14.16 3.62 -7.97
CA ARG A 166 14.34 2.21 -8.31
C ARG A 166 13.94 1.95 -9.76
N THR A 167 12.83 2.52 -10.22
CA THR A 167 12.35 2.34 -11.59
C THR A 167 13.38 2.80 -12.63
N VAL A 168 14.04 3.95 -12.41
CA VAL A 168 15.05 4.46 -13.36
C VAL A 168 16.40 3.74 -13.27
N LYS A 169 16.68 3.01 -12.20
CA LYS A 169 17.92 2.21 -12.04
C LYS A 169 17.91 0.91 -12.83
N TYR A 170 16.73 0.37 -13.14
CA TYR A 170 16.61 -0.92 -13.82
C TYR A 170 16.31 -0.71 -15.31
N GLN A 171 17.10 -1.39 -16.14
CA GLN A 171 16.86 -1.41 -17.59
C GLN A 171 15.64 -2.29 -17.91
N ASP A 172 14.93 -1.90 -18.95
CA ASP A 172 13.87 -2.72 -19.51
C ASP A 172 14.44 -4.01 -20.10
N ILE A 173 13.80 -5.15 -19.82
CA ILE A 173 14.27 -6.49 -20.24
C ILE A 173 14.17 -6.64 -21.76
N GLN A 174 13.14 -6.04 -22.37
CA GLN A 174 12.89 -6.15 -23.82
C GLN A 174 13.56 -5.03 -24.62
N ASN A 175 13.81 -3.87 -23.97
CA ASN A 175 14.47 -2.73 -24.57
C ASN A 175 15.55 -2.14 -23.64
N PRO A 176 16.76 -2.71 -23.59
CA PRO A 176 17.82 -2.29 -22.68
C PRO A 176 18.33 -0.85 -22.85
N SER A 177 17.92 -0.15 -23.90
CA SER A 177 18.22 1.29 -24.08
C SER A 177 17.33 2.20 -23.21
N GLN A 178 16.28 1.65 -22.59
CA GLN A 178 15.33 2.35 -21.74
C GLN A 178 15.35 1.79 -20.31
N ASN A 179 14.88 2.59 -19.34
CA ASN A 179 14.55 2.07 -18.02
C ASN A 179 13.16 1.41 -18.04
N GLN A 180 12.73 0.84 -16.91
CA GLN A 180 11.47 0.08 -16.84
C GLN A 180 10.19 0.94 -16.76
N MET A 181 10.29 2.27 -16.74
CA MET A 181 9.11 3.14 -16.61
C MET A 181 8.05 2.89 -17.71
N PRO A 182 8.38 2.89 -19.01
CA PRO A 182 7.40 2.64 -20.06
C PRO A 182 6.73 1.26 -19.94
N ALA A 183 7.51 0.23 -19.62
CA ALA A 183 6.99 -1.13 -19.44
C ALA A 183 6.04 -1.24 -18.24
N LYS A 184 6.35 -0.58 -17.13
CA LYS A 184 5.47 -0.53 -15.94
C LYS A 184 4.17 0.19 -16.25
N TYR A 185 4.19 1.34 -16.91
CA TYR A 185 2.97 2.04 -17.32
C TYR A 185 2.15 1.23 -18.33
N ALA A 186 2.78 0.56 -19.27
CA ALA A 186 2.08 -0.34 -20.18
C ALA A 186 1.40 -1.50 -19.44
N LEU A 187 1.98 -2.01 -18.37
CA LEU A 187 1.35 -3.01 -17.49
C LEU A 187 0.17 -2.39 -16.73
N GLN A 188 0.33 -1.21 -16.13
CA GLN A 188 -0.74 -0.51 -15.42
C GLN A 188 -1.95 -0.28 -16.31
N ASN A 189 -1.76 0.20 -17.54
CA ASN A 189 -2.84 0.45 -18.49
C ASN A 189 -3.59 -0.79 -18.96
N ARG A 190 -3.01 -1.98 -18.78
CA ARG A 190 -3.69 -3.26 -19.08
C ARG A 190 -4.52 -3.77 -17.91
N MET A 191 -4.37 -3.18 -16.72
CA MET A 191 -5.07 -3.61 -15.51
C MET A 191 -6.40 -2.88 -15.40
N GLU A 192 -7.49 -3.61 -15.48
CA GLU A 192 -8.86 -3.08 -15.50
C GLU A 192 -9.19 -2.22 -14.26
N ASN A 193 -8.66 -2.61 -13.09
CA ASN A 193 -9.00 -1.98 -11.82
C ASN A 193 -7.96 -0.95 -11.35
N VAL A 194 -6.83 -0.81 -12.05
CA VAL A 194 -5.79 0.19 -11.72
C VAL A 194 -6.20 1.53 -12.34
N GLN A 195 -6.41 2.54 -11.49
CA GLN A 195 -6.88 3.85 -11.91
C GLN A 195 -5.76 4.89 -12.08
N GLY A 196 -4.54 4.55 -11.66
CA GLY A 196 -3.41 5.46 -11.78
C GLY A 196 -2.23 5.06 -10.91
N VAL A 197 -1.30 5.99 -10.74
CA VAL A 197 -0.04 5.81 -10.02
C VAL A 197 0.16 6.89 -8.97
N VAL A 198 0.77 6.52 -7.86
CA VAL A 198 1.25 7.45 -6.82
C VAL A 198 2.77 7.34 -6.75
N LEU A 199 3.45 8.43 -7.04
CA LEU A 199 4.90 8.46 -7.21
C LEU A 199 5.62 8.74 -5.89
N TRP A 200 6.49 7.86 -5.48
CA TRP A 200 7.44 8.03 -4.41
C TRP A 200 8.83 8.29 -5.02
N TYR A 201 9.44 9.44 -4.82
CA TYR A 201 8.87 10.63 -4.21
C TYR A 201 8.99 11.81 -5.19
N ALA A 202 8.17 12.83 -4.99
CA ALA A 202 8.01 13.94 -5.93
C ALA A 202 9.33 14.63 -6.33
N LYS A 203 10.28 14.79 -5.41
CA LYS A 203 11.59 15.42 -5.69
C LYS A 203 12.34 14.72 -6.81
N THR A 204 12.32 13.39 -6.88
CA THR A 204 12.99 12.63 -7.96
C THR A 204 12.40 12.95 -9.33
N ALA A 205 11.09 13.16 -9.42
CA ALA A 205 10.43 13.57 -10.66
C ALA A 205 10.78 15.04 -11.02
N VAL A 206 10.75 15.94 -10.03
CA VAL A 206 11.08 17.37 -10.20
C VAL A 206 12.54 17.57 -10.60
N ASP A 207 13.45 16.83 -9.96
CA ASP A 207 14.89 16.86 -10.29
C ASP A 207 15.20 16.11 -11.58
N ASN A 208 14.21 15.52 -12.24
CA ASN A 208 14.32 14.76 -13.48
C ASN A 208 15.38 13.64 -13.45
N ILE A 209 15.52 12.96 -12.33
CA ILE A 209 16.50 11.88 -12.15
C ILE A 209 16.22 10.77 -13.17
N GLY A 210 17.25 10.36 -13.91
CA GLY A 210 17.12 9.33 -14.97
C GLY A 210 16.14 9.73 -16.08
N ASN A 211 15.96 11.03 -16.32
CA ASN A 211 14.98 11.59 -17.26
C ASN A 211 13.53 11.21 -16.97
N TYR A 212 13.21 10.88 -15.72
CA TYR A 212 11.87 10.41 -15.35
C TYR A 212 10.79 11.45 -15.65
N GLY A 213 10.97 12.71 -15.24
CA GLY A 213 10.01 13.79 -15.47
C GLY A 213 9.76 14.04 -16.95
N THR A 214 10.81 14.06 -17.76
CA THR A 214 10.72 14.20 -19.23
C THR A 214 9.95 13.04 -19.85
N ASN A 215 10.28 11.81 -19.48
CA ASN A 215 9.63 10.61 -20.00
C ASN A 215 8.15 10.53 -19.55
N LEU A 216 7.84 10.92 -18.32
CA LEU A 216 6.47 10.96 -17.81
C LEU A 216 5.62 11.94 -18.62
N SER A 217 6.13 13.16 -18.87
CA SER A 217 5.43 14.15 -19.67
C SER A 217 5.18 13.68 -21.12
N ALA A 218 6.17 13.03 -21.72
CA ALA A 218 6.03 12.45 -23.06
C ALA A 218 5.00 11.32 -23.08
N TYR A 219 5.00 10.46 -22.06
CA TYR A 219 4.04 9.36 -21.94
C TYR A 219 2.60 9.87 -21.79
N GLN A 220 2.39 10.89 -20.95
CA GLN A 220 1.06 11.47 -20.74
C GLN A 220 0.51 12.18 -21.97
N SER A 221 1.37 12.84 -22.75
CA SER A 221 0.97 13.53 -23.99
C SER A 221 0.58 12.58 -25.14
N THR A 222 0.92 11.31 -25.05
CA THR A 222 0.56 10.28 -26.06
C THR A 222 -0.71 9.50 -25.69
N SER A 223 -1.29 9.77 -24.51
CA SER A 223 -2.44 9.04 -23.99
C SER A 223 -3.78 9.76 -24.26
N GLU A 224 -3.75 10.89 -24.96
CA GLU A 224 -4.90 11.62 -25.52
C GLU A 224 -5.15 11.22 -26.98
#